data_beaad3a1f640cee2612b2b7f366966c0
#
_entry.id   beaad3a1f640cee2612b2b7f366966c0
#
_cell.length_a   1.000
_cell.length_b   1.000
_cell.length_c   1.000
_cell.angle_alpha   90.00
_cell.angle_beta   90.00
_cell.angle_gamma   90.00
#
_symmetry.space_group_name_H-M   'P 1'
#
loop_
_entity.id
_entity.type
_entity.pdbx_description
1 polymer ?
#
loop_
_entity_poly.entity_id
_entity_poly.type
_entity_poly.pdbx_seq_one_letter_code
_entity_poly.pdbx_strand_id
1 'polypeptide(L)'
;LAPALKKLSSLKGIEYVLGQHRSEDFTNVDMVVKTPQVPWSNKHVKIALEHHIPVETDAGLFFRLCNNPIIGITGTKGKTTTSRLVYEILRVAGKNPVSIGVGRTSVLDRLDLLKKNNPVVFELSSWRLSALAHVKKSPHIAAITNIFPDHLNYYGSMESYVKDKKNIFLFQGAKDWLILNNDDPTVHAFAAGALAQVIRCSVSRVAEGRSVFLHEAVIYLNDGIDEKKICDVADIPLRGAHNHMNMLIAVGVAHAAGVSIEQMRAALMQFKGVQHRLEFVKNVGGVAYYNDTAATVPQAAIAAIESFTEPVIVIAGGSDKNLDLHALGETIVHRAKGVVLLKGAASEKLIAAMRSHLPATEQERQFEVVDSMTKAVEYAARSAEKGDVVVLSPGATSFGLFTNEFDRGEQFKAAVAQLA
;
A
#
# COMPACT_ATOMS: atom_id res chain seq x y z
N LEU A 1 -3.40 6.74 22.65
CA LEU A 1 -3.71 6.02 23.90
C LEU A 1 -5.06 6.41 24.49
N ALA A 2 -5.41 7.70 24.64
CA ALA A 2 -6.63 8.13 25.32
C ALA A 2 -7.95 7.50 24.81
N PRO A 3 -8.20 7.37 23.47
CA PRO A 3 -9.41 6.71 22.98
C PRO A 3 -9.47 5.21 23.33
N ALA A 4 -8.33 4.52 23.31
CA ALA A 4 -8.25 3.10 23.66
C ALA A 4 -8.50 2.89 25.16
N LEU A 5 -7.86 3.68 26.02
CA LEU A 5 -8.07 3.65 27.46
C LEU A 5 -9.52 3.93 27.83
N LYS A 6 -10.17 4.91 27.19
CA LYS A 6 -11.59 5.20 27.38
C LYS A 6 -12.47 3.99 27.02
N LYS A 7 -12.16 3.31 25.92
CA LYS A 7 -12.89 2.09 25.49
C LYS A 7 -12.70 0.93 26.47
N LEU A 8 -11.51 0.78 27.03
CA LEU A 8 -11.16 -0.30 27.94
C LEU A 8 -11.61 -0.02 29.39
N SER A 9 -11.83 1.24 29.77
CA SER A 9 -12.16 1.63 31.17
C SER A 9 -13.47 1.02 31.71
N SER A 10 -14.36 0.57 30.82
CA SER A 10 -15.60 -0.13 31.19
C SER A 10 -15.39 -1.63 31.47
N LEU A 11 -14.25 -2.19 31.11
CA LEU A 11 -13.92 -3.60 31.30
C LEU A 11 -13.31 -3.80 32.69
N LYS A 12 -13.76 -4.83 33.42
CA LYS A 12 -13.20 -5.21 34.72
C LYS A 12 -12.00 -6.13 34.56
N GLY A 13 -11.08 -6.13 35.53
CA GLY A 13 -9.93 -7.04 35.56
C GLY A 13 -8.76 -6.61 34.69
N ILE A 14 -8.72 -5.37 34.20
CA ILE A 14 -7.60 -4.82 33.45
C ILE A 14 -6.72 -3.99 34.40
N GLU A 15 -5.43 -4.39 34.50
CA GLU A 15 -4.38 -3.58 35.11
C GLU A 15 -3.65 -2.78 34.04
N TYR A 16 -3.45 -1.48 34.27
CA TYR A 16 -2.75 -0.58 33.34
C TYR A 16 -1.36 -0.25 33.88
N VAL A 17 -0.31 -0.68 33.20
CA VAL A 17 1.06 -0.27 33.46
C VAL A 17 1.50 0.66 32.36
N LEU A 18 1.48 1.96 32.63
CA LEU A 18 1.71 3.03 31.64
C LEU A 18 3.07 3.70 31.90
N GLY A 19 3.77 4.05 30.80
CA GLY A 19 5.04 4.79 30.85
C GLY A 19 6.26 3.94 31.15
N GLN A 20 6.10 2.67 31.53
CA GLN A 20 7.20 1.75 31.79
C GLN A 20 6.78 0.30 31.49
N HIS A 21 7.77 -0.61 31.45
CA HIS A 21 7.55 -2.05 31.45
C HIS A 21 8.27 -2.64 32.68
N ARG A 22 7.59 -3.51 33.43
CA ARG A 22 8.11 -4.25 34.57
C ARG A 22 8.41 -5.69 34.11
N SER A 23 9.55 -6.27 34.51
CA SER A 23 9.93 -7.62 34.05
C SER A 23 8.95 -8.69 34.56
N GLU A 24 8.39 -8.50 35.74
CA GLU A 24 7.40 -9.39 36.34
C GLU A 24 6.12 -9.53 35.52
N ASP A 25 5.74 -8.51 34.73
CA ASP A 25 4.58 -8.57 33.83
C ASP A 25 4.79 -9.54 32.66
N PHE A 26 6.01 -10.05 32.46
CA PHE A 26 6.39 -10.95 31.36
C PHE A 26 6.80 -12.34 31.84
N THR A 27 6.73 -12.62 33.14
CA THR A 27 7.19 -13.89 33.73
C THR A 27 6.08 -14.68 34.43
N ASN A 28 4.95 -14.06 34.73
CA ASN A 28 3.84 -14.67 35.44
C ASN A 28 2.50 -14.40 34.73
N VAL A 29 2.44 -14.78 33.46
CA VAL A 29 1.26 -14.62 32.60
C VAL A 29 1.13 -15.85 31.69
N ASP A 30 -0.07 -16.15 31.23
CA ASP A 30 -0.32 -17.26 30.31
C ASP A 30 0.16 -16.97 28.88
N MET A 31 0.20 -15.69 28.49
CA MET A 31 0.60 -15.25 27.16
C MET A 31 0.98 -13.76 27.14
N VAL A 32 1.97 -13.42 26.34
CA VAL A 32 2.32 -12.04 25.99
C VAL A 32 1.87 -11.76 24.56
N VAL A 33 1.07 -10.69 24.35
CA VAL A 33 0.70 -10.22 23.01
C VAL A 33 1.43 -8.91 22.73
N LYS A 34 2.36 -8.92 21.78
CA LYS A 34 3.12 -7.74 21.37
C LYS A 34 2.53 -7.10 20.13
N THR A 35 2.69 -5.78 19.98
CA THR A 35 2.43 -5.13 18.69
C THR A 35 3.45 -5.60 17.64
N PRO A 36 3.08 -5.66 16.34
CA PRO A 36 3.98 -6.17 15.31
C PRO A 36 5.33 -5.43 15.24
N GLN A 37 5.34 -4.11 15.52
CA GLN A 37 6.54 -3.27 15.46
C GLN A 37 7.55 -3.51 16.59
N VAL A 38 7.16 -4.13 17.72
CA VAL A 38 8.11 -4.50 18.78
C VAL A 38 8.94 -5.66 18.27
N PRO A 39 10.28 -5.54 18.17
CA PRO A 39 11.12 -6.60 17.65
C PRO A 39 11.16 -7.82 18.58
N TRP A 40 11.38 -9.01 18.02
CA TRP A 40 11.57 -10.25 18.79
C TRP A 40 12.81 -10.21 19.68
N SER A 41 13.78 -9.34 19.34
CA SER A 41 14.99 -9.07 20.15
C SER A 41 14.75 -8.14 21.34
N ASN A 42 13.54 -7.58 21.51
CA ASN A 42 13.21 -6.75 22.67
C ASN A 42 13.45 -7.49 23.98
N LYS A 43 14.04 -6.81 24.98
CA LYS A 43 14.41 -7.44 26.26
C LYS A 43 13.25 -8.11 26.97
N HIS A 44 12.06 -7.51 26.98
CA HIS A 44 10.90 -8.09 27.67
C HIS A 44 10.30 -9.26 26.90
N VAL A 45 10.35 -9.24 25.55
CA VAL A 45 9.99 -10.39 24.71
C VAL A 45 10.93 -11.56 24.99
N LYS A 46 12.24 -11.32 25.12
CA LYS A 46 13.23 -12.35 25.47
C LYS A 46 12.97 -12.93 26.86
N ILE A 47 12.68 -12.08 27.87
CA ILE A 47 12.32 -12.55 29.23
C ILE A 47 11.13 -13.52 29.17
N ALA A 48 10.06 -13.17 28.45
CA ALA A 48 8.90 -14.06 28.32
C ALA A 48 9.28 -15.39 27.67
N LEU A 49 10.06 -15.38 26.58
CA LEU A 49 10.50 -16.59 25.88
C LEU A 49 11.42 -17.48 26.76
N GLU A 50 12.31 -16.88 27.54
CA GLU A 50 13.21 -17.58 28.49
C GLU A 50 12.41 -18.26 29.61
N HIS A 51 11.26 -17.70 30.01
CA HIS A 51 10.34 -18.29 30.98
C HIS A 51 9.26 -19.16 30.32
N HIS A 52 9.46 -19.55 29.05
CA HIS A 52 8.52 -20.38 28.28
C HIS A 52 7.09 -19.80 28.14
N ILE A 53 6.93 -18.50 28.31
CA ILE A 53 5.65 -17.84 28.10
C ILE A 53 5.45 -17.66 26.59
N PRO A 54 4.31 -18.08 26.04
CA PRO A 54 3.98 -17.86 24.63
C PRO A 54 3.94 -16.36 24.30
N VAL A 55 4.61 -15.97 23.22
CA VAL A 55 4.57 -14.61 22.70
C VAL A 55 3.87 -14.60 21.35
N GLU A 56 2.82 -13.82 21.22
CA GLU A 56 1.97 -13.74 20.04
C GLU A 56 1.88 -12.30 19.49
N THR A 57 1.34 -12.19 18.29
CA THR A 57 0.96 -10.92 17.65
C THR A 57 -0.48 -11.01 17.17
N ASP A 58 -1.06 -9.87 16.74
CA ASP A 58 -2.38 -9.85 16.10
C ASP A 58 -2.47 -10.82 14.91
N ALA A 59 -1.43 -10.82 14.05
CA ALA A 59 -1.38 -11.69 12.88
C ALA A 59 -1.17 -13.16 13.27
N GLY A 60 -0.28 -13.46 14.23
CA GLY A 60 -0.04 -14.82 14.71
C GLY A 60 -1.31 -15.44 15.26
N LEU A 61 -2.00 -14.74 16.16
CA LEU A 61 -3.29 -15.17 16.71
C LEU A 61 -4.34 -15.36 15.62
N PHE A 62 -4.42 -14.42 14.65
CA PHE A 62 -5.36 -14.55 13.55
C PHE A 62 -5.11 -15.83 12.73
N PHE A 63 -3.86 -16.15 12.39
CA PHE A 63 -3.51 -17.36 11.66
C PHE A 63 -3.77 -18.65 12.45
N ARG A 64 -3.75 -18.60 13.79
CA ARG A 64 -4.14 -19.74 14.63
C ARG A 64 -5.65 -19.96 14.66
N LEU A 65 -6.42 -18.89 14.73
CA LEU A 65 -7.88 -18.90 14.95
C LEU A 65 -8.68 -18.99 13.65
N CYS A 66 -8.11 -18.51 12.54
CA CYS A 66 -8.81 -18.46 11.24
C CYS A 66 -8.72 -19.82 10.54
N ASN A 67 -9.90 -20.40 10.24
CA ASN A 67 -10.04 -21.62 9.46
C ASN A 67 -10.40 -21.37 7.99
N ASN A 68 -10.57 -20.10 7.59
CA ASN A 68 -10.92 -19.71 6.23
C ASN A 68 -9.68 -19.65 5.33
N PRO A 69 -9.82 -19.81 4.01
CA PRO A 69 -8.71 -19.62 3.08
C PRO A 69 -8.13 -18.21 3.19
N ILE A 70 -6.84 -18.09 3.48
CA ILE A 70 -6.14 -16.81 3.57
C ILE A 70 -5.37 -16.56 2.27
N ILE A 71 -5.58 -15.38 1.71
CA ILE A 71 -4.83 -14.79 0.59
C ILE A 71 -3.96 -13.70 1.19
N GLY A 72 -2.66 -13.94 1.27
CA GLY A 72 -1.69 -13.00 1.84
C GLY A 72 -1.00 -12.18 0.77
N ILE A 73 -0.95 -10.87 0.94
CA ILE A 73 -0.30 -9.97 -0.01
C ILE A 73 0.75 -9.15 0.73
N THR A 74 2.00 -9.23 0.26
CA THR A 74 3.12 -8.45 0.79
C THR A 74 3.93 -7.78 -0.32
N GLY A 75 4.88 -6.99 0.08
CA GLY A 75 5.86 -6.28 -0.73
C GLY A 75 6.32 -5.00 -0.04
N THR A 76 7.24 -4.28 -0.63
CA THR A 76 7.62 -2.95 -0.14
C THR A 76 6.56 -1.93 -0.53
N LYS A 77 6.18 -1.86 -1.80
CA LYS A 77 5.15 -0.97 -2.35
C LYS A 77 4.06 -1.79 -3.06
N GLY A 78 2.89 -1.20 -3.32
CA GLY A 78 1.81 -1.84 -4.08
C GLY A 78 0.86 -2.75 -3.28
N LYS A 79 1.18 -3.13 -2.04
CA LYS A 79 0.36 -4.03 -1.20
C LYS A 79 -1.12 -3.64 -1.14
N THR A 80 -1.40 -2.40 -0.79
CA THR A 80 -2.78 -1.92 -0.60
C THR A 80 -3.58 -1.92 -1.90
N THR A 81 -2.97 -1.47 -2.99
CA THR A 81 -3.61 -1.47 -4.31
C THR A 81 -3.90 -2.89 -4.76
N THR A 82 -2.92 -3.79 -4.66
CA THR A 82 -3.09 -5.21 -5.02
C THR A 82 -4.14 -5.89 -4.15
N SER A 83 -4.10 -5.67 -2.82
CA SER A 83 -5.09 -6.25 -1.90
C SER A 83 -6.51 -5.76 -2.21
N ARG A 84 -6.65 -4.49 -2.57
CA ARG A 84 -7.95 -3.92 -2.93
C ARG A 84 -8.46 -4.44 -4.26
N LEU A 85 -7.59 -4.56 -5.27
CA LEU A 85 -7.92 -5.19 -6.56
C LEU A 85 -8.38 -6.64 -6.36
N VAL A 86 -7.61 -7.43 -5.62
CA VAL A 86 -7.97 -8.82 -5.29
C VAL A 86 -9.31 -8.88 -4.58
N TYR A 87 -9.52 -8.02 -3.58
CA TYR A 87 -10.81 -7.95 -2.87
C TYR A 87 -11.97 -7.67 -3.83
N GLU A 88 -11.84 -6.67 -4.71
CA GLU A 88 -12.91 -6.32 -5.66
C GLU A 88 -13.14 -7.43 -6.69
N ILE A 89 -12.10 -8.07 -7.21
CA ILE A 89 -12.25 -9.20 -8.14
C ILE A 89 -13.04 -10.35 -7.46
N LEU A 90 -12.66 -10.70 -6.24
CA LEU A 90 -13.37 -11.75 -5.49
C LEU A 90 -14.81 -11.37 -5.14
N ARG A 91 -15.05 -10.08 -4.85
CA ARG A 91 -16.41 -9.55 -4.59
C ARG A 91 -17.30 -9.64 -5.83
N VAL A 92 -16.79 -9.22 -6.99
CA VAL A 92 -17.51 -9.33 -8.29
C VAL A 92 -17.76 -10.80 -8.64
N ALA A 93 -16.82 -11.69 -8.30
CA ALA A 93 -16.97 -13.13 -8.47
C ALA A 93 -17.93 -13.79 -7.46
N GLY A 94 -18.57 -13.03 -6.57
CA GLY A 94 -19.54 -13.56 -5.59
C GLY A 94 -18.93 -14.34 -4.43
N LYS A 95 -17.60 -14.25 -4.22
CA LYS A 95 -16.91 -15.03 -3.17
C LYS A 95 -16.99 -14.40 -1.78
N ASN A 96 -17.61 -13.22 -1.63
CA ASN A 96 -17.80 -12.53 -0.35
C ASN A 96 -16.51 -12.40 0.49
N PRO A 97 -15.42 -11.80 -0.03
CA PRO A 97 -14.16 -11.72 0.67
C PRO A 97 -14.22 -10.84 1.91
N VAL A 98 -13.34 -11.10 2.90
CA VAL A 98 -13.11 -10.23 4.05
C VAL A 98 -11.72 -9.61 3.95
N SER A 99 -11.64 -8.27 3.95
CA SER A 99 -10.36 -7.55 3.86
C SER A 99 -9.80 -7.28 5.26
N ILE A 100 -8.49 -7.54 5.43
CA ILE A 100 -7.78 -7.44 6.71
C ILE A 100 -6.41 -6.76 6.49
N GLY A 101 -5.95 -6.06 7.53
CA GLY A 101 -4.59 -5.48 7.54
C GLY A 101 -4.48 -4.12 6.87
N VAL A 102 -5.53 -3.63 6.24
CA VAL A 102 -5.62 -2.29 5.65
C VAL A 102 -6.28 -1.33 6.63
N GLY A 103 -5.72 -0.13 6.76
CA GLY A 103 -6.26 0.89 7.65
C GLY A 103 -5.97 0.64 9.14
N ARG A 104 -6.80 1.24 10.02
CA ARG A 104 -6.62 1.23 11.49
C ARG A 104 -7.52 0.22 12.21
N THR A 105 -8.14 -0.70 11.49
CA THR A 105 -9.00 -1.73 12.10
C THR A 105 -8.16 -2.85 12.68
N SER A 106 -8.52 -3.32 13.88
CA SER A 106 -7.89 -4.50 14.48
C SER A 106 -8.08 -5.72 13.58
N VAL A 107 -7.02 -6.52 13.47
CA VAL A 107 -7.04 -7.77 12.68
C VAL A 107 -7.99 -8.77 13.31
N LEU A 108 -8.00 -8.87 14.64
CA LEU A 108 -8.82 -9.85 15.38
C LEU A 108 -10.31 -9.53 15.35
N ASP A 109 -10.70 -8.24 15.31
CA ASP A 109 -12.10 -7.83 15.19
C ASP A 109 -12.75 -8.33 13.88
N ARG A 110 -11.95 -8.80 12.93
CA ARG A 110 -12.45 -9.34 11.66
C ARG A 110 -12.82 -10.82 11.72
N LEU A 111 -12.44 -11.53 12.78
CA LEU A 111 -12.81 -12.94 12.97
C LEU A 111 -14.34 -13.10 13.04
N ASP A 112 -15.04 -12.18 13.70
CA ASP A 112 -16.51 -12.22 13.85
C ASP A 112 -17.27 -11.99 12.53
N LEU A 113 -16.59 -11.46 11.51
CA LEU A 113 -17.17 -11.26 10.17
C LEU A 113 -17.04 -12.49 9.27
N LEU A 114 -16.25 -13.48 9.67
CA LEU A 114 -15.97 -14.65 8.85
C LEU A 114 -17.16 -15.61 8.86
N LYS A 115 -17.69 -15.88 7.68
CA LYS A 115 -18.62 -16.98 7.45
C LYS A 115 -17.86 -18.15 6.83
N LYS A 116 -18.41 -19.32 6.88
CA LYS A 116 -17.79 -20.53 6.32
C LYS A 116 -17.36 -20.29 4.86
N ASN A 117 -16.11 -20.55 4.56
CA ASN A 117 -15.47 -20.44 3.24
C ASN A 117 -15.29 -19.02 2.67
N ASN A 118 -15.59 -17.94 3.40
CA ASN A 118 -15.21 -16.60 2.93
C ASN A 118 -13.67 -16.52 2.77
N PRO A 119 -13.14 -16.14 1.60
CA PRO A 119 -11.70 -15.89 1.49
C PRO A 119 -11.32 -14.64 2.27
N VAL A 120 -10.18 -14.71 2.94
CA VAL A 120 -9.60 -13.58 3.68
C VAL A 120 -8.51 -12.95 2.83
N VAL A 121 -8.64 -11.69 2.46
CA VAL A 121 -7.60 -10.92 1.78
C VAL A 121 -6.82 -10.14 2.82
N PHE A 122 -5.60 -10.58 3.13
CA PHE A 122 -4.78 -10.05 4.21
C PHE A 122 -3.55 -9.29 3.69
N GLU A 123 -3.52 -7.98 3.89
CA GLU A 123 -2.32 -7.18 3.65
C GLU A 123 -1.31 -7.39 4.78
N LEU A 124 -0.18 -8.01 4.48
CA LEU A 124 0.85 -8.42 5.43
C LEU A 124 2.09 -7.55 5.31
N SER A 125 2.37 -6.74 6.33
CA SER A 125 3.67 -6.08 6.50
C SER A 125 4.76 -7.10 6.87
N SER A 126 6.04 -6.73 6.70
CA SER A 126 7.17 -7.56 7.14
C SER A 126 7.11 -7.87 8.64
N TRP A 127 6.70 -6.90 9.46
CA TRP A 127 6.52 -7.10 10.91
C TRP A 127 5.44 -8.13 11.26
N ARG A 128 4.33 -8.18 10.51
CA ARG A 128 3.30 -9.22 10.68
C ARG A 128 3.80 -10.58 10.20
N LEU A 129 4.56 -10.59 9.11
CA LEU A 129 5.14 -11.82 8.57
C LEU A 129 6.18 -12.45 9.49
N SER A 130 6.91 -11.65 10.31
CA SER A 130 7.84 -12.19 11.30
C SER A 130 7.14 -13.14 12.29
N ALA A 131 5.88 -12.93 12.61
CA ALA A 131 5.11 -13.80 13.50
C ALA A 131 4.80 -15.17 12.87
N LEU A 132 4.70 -15.26 11.55
CA LEU A 132 4.36 -16.52 10.87
C LEU A 132 5.46 -17.56 11.00
N ALA A 133 6.72 -17.16 11.22
CA ALA A 133 7.82 -18.05 11.57
C ALA A 133 7.56 -18.84 12.87
N HIS A 134 6.89 -18.21 13.85
CA HIS A 134 6.55 -18.83 15.13
C HIS A 134 5.28 -19.69 15.07
N VAL A 135 4.33 -19.28 14.23
CA VAL A 135 3.08 -20.03 13.99
C VAL A 135 3.30 -21.21 13.04
N LYS A 136 4.36 -21.16 12.21
CA LYS A 136 4.67 -22.12 11.13
C LYS A 136 3.50 -22.31 10.15
N LYS A 137 2.89 -21.20 9.75
CA LYS A 137 1.81 -21.17 8.78
C LYS A 137 2.06 -20.06 7.75
N SER A 138 1.72 -20.33 6.50
CA SER A 138 1.67 -19.35 5.42
C SER A 138 0.25 -19.28 4.84
N PRO A 139 -0.12 -18.18 4.15
CA PRO A 139 -1.39 -18.11 3.41
C PRO A 139 -1.50 -19.22 2.37
N HIS A 140 -2.70 -19.69 2.09
CA HIS A 140 -2.96 -20.64 1.01
C HIS A 140 -2.63 -20.06 -0.37
N ILE A 141 -2.90 -18.76 -0.58
CA ILE A 141 -2.44 -18.01 -1.76
C ILE A 141 -1.56 -16.86 -1.24
N ALA A 142 -0.30 -16.83 -1.64
CA ALA A 142 0.67 -15.80 -1.28
C ALA A 142 1.05 -14.97 -2.51
N ALA A 143 1.14 -13.64 -2.35
CA ALA A 143 1.57 -12.76 -3.42
C ALA A 143 2.61 -11.75 -2.94
N ILE A 144 3.65 -11.52 -3.75
CA ILE A 144 4.74 -10.60 -3.43
C ILE A 144 4.90 -9.59 -4.57
N THR A 145 4.67 -8.31 -4.27
CA THR A 145 4.68 -7.25 -5.28
C THR A 145 6.09 -6.80 -5.65
N ASN A 146 6.95 -6.55 -4.68
CA ASN A 146 8.35 -6.12 -4.89
C ASN A 146 9.10 -6.11 -3.56
N ILE A 147 10.44 -6.02 -3.63
CA ILE A 147 11.32 -5.87 -2.46
C ILE A 147 12.37 -4.81 -2.75
N PHE A 148 12.22 -3.64 -2.13
CA PHE A 148 13.17 -2.54 -2.15
C PHE A 148 13.64 -2.22 -0.72
N PRO A 149 14.77 -1.49 -0.54
CA PRO A 149 15.20 -1.03 0.78
C PRO A 149 14.10 -0.23 1.49
N ASP A 150 13.70 -0.73 2.67
CA ASP A 150 12.72 -0.07 3.55
C ASP A 150 12.93 -0.57 4.99
N HIS A 151 12.60 0.26 5.97
CA HIS A 151 12.69 -0.09 7.40
C HIS A 151 14.08 -0.60 7.87
N LEU A 152 15.19 -0.17 7.22
CA LEU A 152 16.53 -0.63 7.58
C LEU A 152 16.96 -0.19 8.98
N ASN A 153 16.39 0.90 9.51
CA ASN A 153 16.55 1.31 10.90
C ASN A 153 16.00 0.27 11.90
N TYR A 154 15.03 -0.55 11.49
CA TYR A 154 14.48 -1.64 12.29
C TYR A 154 15.21 -2.96 12.04
N TYR A 155 15.46 -3.30 10.77
CA TYR A 155 16.01 -4.59 10.36
C TYR A 155 17.54 -4.67 10.41
N GLY A 156 18.23 -3.54 10.35
CA GLY A 156 19.69 -3.45 10.26
C GLY A 156 20.27 -3.91 8.92
N SER A 157 19.59 -4.79 8.17
CA SER A 157 20.04 -5.26 6.87
C SER A 157 18.88 -5.67 5.96
N MET A 158 19.13 -5.68 4.64
CA MET A 158 18.20 -6.20 3.64
C MET A 158 17.92 -7.70 3.82
N GLU A 159 18.93 -8.47 4.21
CA GLU A 159 18.77 -9.92 4.48
C GLU A 159 17.71 -10.20 5.55
N SER A 160 17.78 -9.47 6.67
CA SER A 160 16.80 -9.59 7.76
C SER A 160 15.39 -9.22 7.32
N TYR A 161 15.26 -8.15 6.51
CA TYR A 161 13.99 -7.72 5.95
C TYR A 161 13.40 -8.75 4.98
N VAL A 162 14.22 -9.29 4.08
CA VAL A 162 13.84 -10.35 3.12
C VAL A 162 13.47 -11.64 3.85
N LYS A 163 14.22 -12.01 4.89
CA LYS A 163 13.93 -13.20 5.71
C LYS A 163 12.52 -13.16 6.26
N ASP A 164 12.11 -12.05 6.86
CA ASP A 164 10.76 -11.94 7.41
C ASP A 164 9.69 -11.98 6.30
N LYS A 165 9.94 -11.38 5.14
CA LYS A 165 9.00 -11.43 4.00
C LYS A 165 8.84 -12.84 3.44
N LYS A 166 9.87 -13.67 3.44
CA LYS A 166 9.80 -15.07 2.98
C LYS A 166 8.80 -15.92 3.78
N ASN A 167 8.50 -15.55 5.03
CA ASN A 167 7.50 -16.28 5.83
C ASN A 167 6.11 -16.30 5.18
N ILE A 168 5.83 -15.44 4.19
CA ILE A 168 4.57 -15.48 3.46
C ILE A 168 4.37 -16.79 2.68
N PHE A 169 5.46 -17.46 2.27
CA PHE A 169 5.38 -18.71 1.51
C PHE A 169 6.18 -19.87 2.09
N LEU A 170 7.03 -19.62 3.10
CA LEU A 170 7.98 -20.61 3.62
C LEU A 170 7.31 -21.88 4.14
N PHE A 171 6.06 -21.80 4.58
CA PHE A 171 5.29 -22.91 5.13
C PHE A 171 4.17 -23.39 4.19
N GLN A 172 4.23 -22.99 2.91
CA GLN A 172 3.30 -23.48 1.88
C GLN A 172 3.68 -24.92 1.44
N GLY A 173 2.65 -25.66 1.00
CA GLY A 173 2.82 -26.98 0.38
C GLY A 173 2.41 -26.98 -1.10
N ALA A 174 2.47 -28.15 -1.74
CA ALA A 174 2.21 -28.30 -3.18
C ALA A 174 0.79 -27.94 -3.66
N LYS A 175 -0.17 -27.82 -2.74
CA LYS A 175 -1.55 -27.41 -3.05
C LYS A 175 -1.76 -25.90 -2.95
N ASP A 176 -0.78 -25.18 -2.40
CA ASP A 176 -0.81 -23.74 -2.23
C ASP A 176 -0.30 -23.01 -3.48
N TRP A 177 -0.49 -21.69 -3.52
CA TRP A 177 -0.11 -20.86 -4.65
C TRP A 177 0.81 -19.72 -4.23
N LEU A 178 1.83 -19.46 -5.05
CA LEU A 178 2.77 -18.36 -4.87
C LEU A 178 2.81 -17.51 -6.14
N ILE A 179 2.37 -16.26 -6.03
CA ILE A 179 2.33 -15.28 -7.10
C ILE A 179 3.50 -14.31 -6.92
N LEU A 180 4.38 -14.24 -7.90
CA LEU A 180 5.64 -13.54 -7.83
C LEU A 180 5.75 -12.47 -8.92
N ASN A 181 6.21 -11.28 -8.55
CA ASN A 181 6.73 -10.31 -9.51
C ASN A 181 8.05 -10.84 -10.10
N ASN A 182 8.00 -11.20 -11.37
CA ASN A 182 9.14 -11.77 -12.10
C ASN A 182 10.19 -10.71 -12.49
N ASP A 183 9.82 -9.43 -12.50
CA ASP A 183 10.68 -8.32 -12.89
C ASP A 183 11.51 -7.78 -11.71
N ASP A 184 11.21 -8.21 -10.48
CA ASP A 184 12.02 -7.93 -9.29
C ASP A 184 12.99 -9.10 -9.07
N PRO A 185 14.33 -8.90 -9.17
CA PRO A 185 15.31 -9.99 -9.07
C PRO A 185 15.24 -10.74 -7.74
N THR A 186 14.95 -10.04 -6.62
CA THR A 186 14.84 -10.66 -5.30
C THR A 186 13.61 -11.54 -5.22
N VAL A 187 12.47 -11.06 -5.74
CA VAL A 187 11.20 -11.79 -5.73
C VAL A 187 11.25 -12.96 -6.71
N HIS A 188 11.80 -12.76 -7.90
CA HIS A 188 12.01 -13.81 -8.91
C HIS A 188 12.75 -15.02 -8.33
N ALA A 189 13.83 -14.78 -7.57
CA ALA A 189 14.66 -15.84 -6.99
C ALA A 189 13.89 -16.71 -5.97
N PHE A 190 12.74 -16.28 -5.43
CA PHE A 190 11.97 -17.08 -4.48
C PHE A 190 11.31 -18.30 -5.11
N ALA A 191 11.11 -18.30 -6.42
CA ALA A 191 10.54 -19.44 -7.13
C ALA A 191 11.36 -20.74 -6.95
N ALA A 192 12.68 -20.61 -6.88
CA ALA A 192 13.59 -21.78 -6.75
C ALA A 192 13.42 -22.54 -5.42
N GLY A 193 12.93 -21.87 -4.36
CA GLY A 193 12.74 -22.48 -3.03
C GLY A 193 11.26 -22.73 -2.69
N ALA A 194 10.33 -22.54 -3.61
CA ALA A 194 8.91 -22.68 -3.35
C ALA A 194 8.44 -24.13 -3.56
N LEU A 195 7.70 -24.66 -2.59
CA LEU A 195 6.98 -25.93 -2.74
C LEU A 195 5.60 -25.72 -3.39
N ALA A 196 5.08 -24.49 -3.35
CA ALA A 196 3.79 -24.11 -3.90
C ALA A 196 3.82 -24.04 -5.44
N GLN A 197 2.63 -24.02 -6.03
CA GLN A 197 2.45 -23.75 -7.47
C GLN A 197 2.76 -22.26 -7.74
N VAL A 198 3.71 -21.99 -8.63
CA VAL A 198 4.17 -20.62 -8.92
C VAL A 198 3.45 -20.05 -10.14
N ILE A 199 2.99 -18.79 -10.00
CA ILE A 199 2.56 -17.94 -11.12
C ILE A 199 3.51 -16.74 -11.19
N ARG A 200 4.15 -16.52 -12.36
CA ARG A 200 5.05 -15.39 -12.60
C ARG A 200 4.30 -14.24 -13.23
N CYS A 201 4.43 -13.05 -12.64
CA CYS A 201 3.84 -11.81 -13.18
C CYS A 201 4.95 -10.92 -13.75
N SER A 202 4.80 -10.41 -14.99
CA SER A 202 5.78 -9.56 -15.63
C SER A 202 5.12 -8.52 -16.53
N VAL A 203 5.69 -7.32 -16.62
CA VAL A 203 5.28 -6.30 -17.61
C VAL A 203 5.80 -6.62 -19.02
N SER A 204 6.52 -7.72 -19.16
CA SER A 204 6.99 -8.29 -20.43
C SER A 204 6.50 -9.72 -20.58
N ARG A 205 6.46 -10.22 -21.82
CA ARG A 205 6.03 -11.59 -22.10
C ARG A 205 6.91 -12.61 -21.37
N VAL A 206 6.28 -13.56 -20.67
CA VAL A 206 6.94 -14.69 -20.01
C VAL A 206 6.74 -15.93 -20.87
N ALA A 207 7.85 -16.55 -21.29
CA ALA A 207 7.83 -17.64 -22.26
C ALA A 207 7.41 -18.99 -21.68
N GLU A 208 7.63 -19.24 -20.37
CA GLU A 208 7.46 -20.56 -19.79
C GLU A 208 6.64 -20.55 -18.49
N GLY A 209 5.87 -21.61 -18.29
CA GLY A 209 5.09 -21.89 -17.08
C GLY A 209 3.87 -21.01 -16.94
N ARG A 210 3.20 -21.15 -15.77
CA ARG A 210 2.05 -20.31 -15.45
C ARG A 210 2.47 -18.86 -15.24
N SER A 211 1.81 -17.95 -15.95
CA SER A 211 2.20 -16.55 -15.91
C SER A 211 1.03 -15.60 -16.18
N VAL A 212 1.16 -14.37 -15.69
CA VAL A 212 0.33 -13.23 -16.08
C VAL A 212 1.26 -12.13 -16.57
N PHE A 213 1.06 -11.64 -17.78
CA PHE A 213 2.00 -10.70 -18.37
C PHE A 213 1.32 -9.66 -19.26
N LEU A 214 2.05 -8.59 -19.54
CA LEU A 214 1.68 -7.62 -20.57
C LEU A 214 2.35 -7.97 -21.91
N HIS A 215 1.56 -7.86 -22.95
CA HIS A 215 2.03 -7.85 -24.32
C HIS A 215 1.19 -6.84 -25.11
N GLU A 216 1.86 -5.88 -25.76
CA GLU A 216 1.20 -4.79 -26.53
C GLU A 216 0.06 -4.09 -25.75
N ALA A 217 0.32 -3.72 -24.48
CA ALA A 217 -0.64 -3.13 -23.55
C ALA A 217 -1.88 -3.98 -23.26
N VAL A 218 -1.84 -5.27 -23.51
CA VAL A 218 -2.90 -6.25 -23.19
C VAL A 218 -2.43 -7.15 -22.07
N ILE A 219 -3.32 -7.43 -21.11
CA ILE A 219 -3.08 -8.40 -20.04
C ILE A 219 -3.43 -9.80 -20.55
N TYR A 220 -2.47 -10.72 -20.45
CA TYR A 220 -2.64 -12.14 -20.76
C TYR A 220 -2.43 -12.99 -19.51
N LEU A 221 -3.17 -14.09 -19.44
CA LEU A 221 -2.99 -15.18 -18.48
C LEU A 221 -2.59 -16.43 -19.25
N ASN A 222 -1.44 -17.01 -18.92
CA ASN A 222 -1.05 -18.36 -19.29
C ASN A 222 -1.28 -19.28 -18.09
N ASP A 223 -2.23 -20.21 -18.18
CA ASP A 223 -2.58 -21.13 -17.10
C ASP A 223 -1.68 -22.40 -17.07
N GLY A 224 -0.68 -22.45 -17.94
CA GLY A 224 0.21 -23.60 -18.14
C GLY A 224 -0.26 -24.55 -19.24
N ILE A 225 -1.41 -24.29 -19.85
CA ILE A 225 -1.99 -25.04 -20.98
C ILE A 225 -2.24 -24.07 -22.14
N ASP A 226 -2.99 -23.01 -21.88
CA ASP A 226 -3.42 -22.02 -22.86
C ASP A 226 -3.08 -20.59 -22.41
N GLU A 227 -2.83 -19.73 -23.40
CA GLU A 227 -2.70 -18.29 -23.22
C GLU A 227 -4.04 -17.62 -23.55
N LYS A 228 -4.57 -16.83 -22.61
CA LYS A 228 -5.88 -16.21 -22.70
C LYS A 228 -5.79 -14.71 -22.48
N LYS A 229 -6.41 -13.92 -23.36
CA LYS A 229 -6.55 -12.46 -23.18
C LYS A 229 -7.51 -12.16 -22.03
N ILE A 230 -7.08 -11.29 -21.10
CA ILE A 230 -7.93 -10.74 -20.04
C ILE A 230 -8.61 -9.46 -20.52
N CYS A 231 -7.85 -8.37 -20.73
CA CYS A 231 -8.34 -7.08 -21.23
C CYS A 231 -7.18 -6.19 -21.66
N ASP A 232 -7.49 -5.11 -22.35
CA ASP A 232 -6.52 -4.05 -22.65
C ASP A 232 -6.33 -3.16 -21.40
N VAL A 233 -5.10 -2.70 -21.17
CA VAL A 233 -4.79 -1.81 -20.03
C VAL A 233 -5.56 -0.50 -20.11
N ALA A 234 -5.79 -0.01 -21.33
CA ALA A 234 -6.53 1.23 -21.59
C ALA A 234 -7.99 1.20 -21.09
N ASP A 235 -8.57 -0.01 -20.98
CA ASP A 235 -9.95 -0.19 -20.51
C ASP A 235 -10.05 -0.12 -18.97
N ILE A 236 -8.92 -0.12 -18.25
CA ILE A 236 -8.88 -0.16 -16.80
C ILE A 236 -8.67 1.27 -16.26
N PRO A 237 -9.60 1.81 -15.44
CA PRO A 237 -9.50 3.18 -14.95
C PRO A 237 -8.49 3.33 -13.78
N LEU A 238 -7.38 2.61 -13.83
CA LEU A 238 -6.30 2.65 -12.84
C LEU A 238 -5.01 3.16 -13.49
N ARG A 239 -4.67 4.41 -13.21
CA ARG A 239 -3.53 5.11 -13.81
C ARG A 239 -2.19 4.70 -13.19
N GLY A 240 -1.12 4.93 -13.96
CA GLY A 240 0.28 4.80 -13.55
C GLY A 240 0.90 3.43 -13.88
N ALA A 241 2.07 3.45 -14.52
CA ALA A 241 2.80 2.24 -14.94
C ALA A 241 3.11 1.29 -13.78
N HIS A 242 3.34 1.84 -12.57
CA HIS A 242 3.54 1.03 -11.37
C HIS A 242 2.32 0.17 -10.99
N ASN A 243 1.13 0.53 -11.46
CA ASN A 243 -0.08 -0.26 -11.23
C ASN A 243 -0.23 -1.43 -12.19
N HIS A 244 0.52 -1.48 -13.30
CA HIS A 244 0.52 -2.63 -14.19
C HIS A 244 0.88 -3.91 -13.43
N MET A 245 1.98 -3.91 -12.69
CA MET A 245 2.38 -5.06 -11.87
C MET A 245 1.33 -5.39 -10.79
N ASN A 246 0.71 -4.38 -10.15
CA ASN A 246 -0.34 -4.61 -9.17
C ASN A 246 -1.56 -5.34 -9.79
N MET A 247 -1.93 -4.98 -11.03
CA MET A 247 -3.00 -5.64 -11.79
C MET A 247 -2.64 -7.07 -12.17
N LEU A 248 -1.43 -7.29 -12.67
CA LEU A 248 -0.96 -8.63 -13.06
C LEU A 248 -0.96 -9.59 -11.86
N ILE A 249 -0.45 -9.15 -10.72
CA ILE A 249 -0.45 -9.94 -9.48
C ILE A 249 -1.90 -10.22 -9.02
N ALA A 250 -2.80 -9.22 -9.09
CA ALA A 250 -4.18 -9.42 -8.71
C ALA A 250 -4.90 -10.44 -9.62
N VAL A 251 -4.62 -10.43 -10.93
CA VAL A 251 -5.11 -11.45 -11.88
C VAL A 251 -4.56 -12.83 -11.52
N GLY A 252 -3.25 -12.95 -11.23
CA GLY A 252 -2.64 -14.21 -10.80
C GLY A 252 -3.26 -14.78 -9.53
N VAL A 253 -3.50 -13.92 -8.52
CA VAL A 253 -4.22 -14.30 -7.29
C VAL A 253 -5.67 -14.73 -7.59
N ALA A 254 -6.36 -13.99 -8.45
CA ALA A 254 -7.74 -14.31 -8.82
C ALA A 254 -7.84 -15.66 -9.56
N HIS A 255 -6.89 -15.95 -10.46
CA HIS A 255 -6.77 -17.25 -11.12
C HIS A 255 -6.56 -18.37 -10.11
N ALA A 256 -5.60 -18.23 -9.20
CA ALA A 256 -5.34 -19.18 -8.12
C ALA A 256 -6.57 -19.38 -7.20
N ALA A 257 -7.41 -18.35 -7.05
CA ALA A 257 -8.66 -18.42 -6.31
C ALA A 257 -9.84 -18.98 -7.13
N GLY A 258 -9.63 -19.42 -8.38
CA GLY A 258 -10.66 -20.00 -9.24
C GLY A 258 -11.73 -18.99 -9.69
N VAL A 259 -11.32 -17.77 -10.05
CA VAL A 259 -12.17 -16.75 -10.67
C VAL A 259 -12.09 -16.88 -12.17
N SER A 260 -13.22 -16.73 -12.89
CA SER A 260 -13.23 -16.79 -14.35
C SER A 260 -12.64 -15.53 -14.99
N ILE A 261 -12.20 -15.64 -16.24
CA ILE A 261 -11.65 -14.52 -17.02
C ILE A 261 -12.64 -13.36 -17.15
N GLU A 262 -13.91 -13.68 -17.42
CA GLU A 262 -15.00 -12.71 -17.56
C GLU A 262 -15.20 -11.92 -16.27
N GLN A 263 -15.16 -12.61 -15.12
CA GLN A 263 -15.29 -11.96 -13.80
C GLN A 263 -14.07 -11.09 -13.49
N MET A 264 -12.84 -11.54 -13.81
CA MET A 264 -11.62 -10.76 -13.66
C MET A 264 -11.69 -9.48 -14.50
N ARG A 265 -12.04 -9.61 -15.80
CA ARG A 265 -12.21 -8.47 -16.72
C ARG A 265 -13.23 -7.48 -16.20
N ALA A 266 -14.42 -7.94 -15.85
CA ALA A 266 -15.49 -7.10 -15.34
C ALA A 266 -15.06 -6.31 -14.09
N ALA A 267 -14.36 -6.96 -13.18
CA ALA A 267 -13.87 -6.32 -11.95
C ALA A 267 -12.77 -5.27 -12.22
N LEU A 268 -11.81 -5.58 -13.10
CA LEU A 268 -10.75 -4.66 -13.48
C LEU A 268 -11.30 -3.40 -14.14
N MET A 269 -12.23 -3.53 -15.08
CA MET A 269 -12.85 -2.40 -15.78
C MET A 269 -13.73 -1.53 -14.86
N GLN A 270 -14.25 -2.08 -13.76
CA GLN A 270 -15.05 -1.36 -12.76
C GLN A 270 -14.21 -0.77 -11.62
N PHE A 271 -12.92 -1.11 -11.53
CA PHE A 271 -12.09 -0.73 -10.41
C PHE A 271 -11.74 0.76 -10.43
N LYS A 272 -12.32 1.53 -9.52
CA LYS A 272 -12.14 3.00 -9.42
C LYS A 272 -10.86 3.45 -8.69
N GLY A 273 -9.92 2.52 -8.47
CA GLY A 273 -8.71 2.82 -7.70
C GLY A 273 -8.88 2.64 -6.19
N VAL A 274 -7.90 3.13 -5.45
CA VAL A 274 -7.85 3.08 -3.99
C VAL A 274 -8.01 4.48 -3.45
N GLN A 275 -8.88 4.65 -2.47
CA GLN A 275 -9.08 5.92 -1.79
C GLN A 275 -7.72 6.51 -1.37
N HIS A 276 -7.52 7.79 -1.62
CA HIS A 276 -6.29 8.54 -1.31
C HIS A 276 -5.03 8.14 -2.11
N ARG A 277 -5.15 7.32 -3.16
CA ARG A 277 -4.04 6.93 -4.05
C ARG A 277 -4.43 7.13 -5.50
N LEU A 278 -4.03 8.24 -6.10
CA LEU A 278 -4.48 8.68 -7.43
C LEU A 278 -6.01 8.51 -7.59
N GLU A 279 -6.74 8.76 -6.51
CA GLU A 279 -8.19 8.64 -6.45
C GLU A 279 -8.82 9.75 -7.32
N PHE A 280 -9.52 9.36 -8.39
CA PHE A 280 -10.32 10.33 -9.12
C PHE A 280 -11.46 10.86 -8.25
N VAL A 281 -11.52 12.16 -8.07
CA VAL A 281 -12.54 12.82 -7.21
C VAL A 281 -13.71 13.32 -8.05
N LYS A 282 -13.43 14.20 -9.01
CA LYS A 282 -14.49 14.86 -9.81
C LYS A 282 -13.86 15.49 -11.07
N ASN A 283 -14.66 15.68 -12.11
CA ASN A 283 -14.35 16.58 -13.21
C ASN A 283 -15.20 17.85 -13.03
N VAL A 284 -14.55 19.01 -13.04
CA VAL A 284 -15.20 20.32 -12.91
C VAL A 284 -14.74 21.20 -14.05
N GLY A 285 -15.66 21.68 -14.86
CA GLY A 285 -15.33 22.54 -16.00
C GLY A 285 -14.39 21.91 -17.05
N GLY A 286 -14.28 20.58 -17.08
CA GLY A 286 -13.34 19.87 -17.94
C GLY A 286 -11.95 19.67 -17.33
N VAL A 287 -11.74 20.06 -16.08
CA VAL A 287 -10.52 19.79 -15.28
C VAL A 287 -10.76 18.58 -14.39
N ALA A 288 -9.84 17.60 -14.43
CA ALA A 288 -9.94 16.38 -13.64
C ALA A 288 -9.15 16.49 -12.33
N TYR A 289 -9.79 16.24 -11.19
CA TYR A 289 -9.19 16.34 -9.85
C TYR A 289 -8.88 14.96 -9.29
N TYR A 290 -7.62 14.77 -8.83
CA TYR A 290 -7.12 13.52 -8.27
C TYR A 290 -6.56 13.71 -6.86
N ASN A 291 -6.92 12.82 -5.95
CA ASN A 291 -6.44 12.78 -4.58
C ASN A 291 -5.39 11.67 -4.41
N ASP A 292 -4.14 12.07 -4.24
CA ASP A 292 -3.02 11.18 -3.95
C ASP A 292 -2.33 11.56 -2.62
N THR A 293 -3.13 11.93 -1.63
CA THR A 293 -2.63 12.37 -0.32
C THR A 293 -1.76 11.31 0.38
N ALA A 294 -1.87 10.03 0.00
CA ALA A 294 -1.01 8.95 0.50
C ALA A 294 0.44 9.03 0.00
N ALA A 295 0.76 9.88 -0.98
CA ALA A 295 2.12 10.18 -1.43
C ALA A 295 2.85 11.05 -0.41
N THR A 296 3.28 10.45 0.70
CA THR A 296 3.98 11.13 1.80
C THR A 296 5.50 11.11 1.68
N VAL A 297 6.02 10.64 0.53
CA VAL A 297 7.44 10.60 0.17
C VAL A 297 7.64 11.10 -1.27
N PRO A 298 8.80 11.69 -1.61
CA PRO A 298 9.07 12.27 -2.92
C PRO A 298 8.83 11.31 -4.09
N GLN A 299 9.32 10.08 -3.99
CA GLN A 299 9.21 9.06 -5.03
C GLN A 299 7.75 8.73 -5.38
N ALA A 300 6.85 8.78 -4.41
CA ALA A 300 5.43 8.54 -4.66
C ALA A 300 4.80 9.72 -5.42
N ALA A 301 5.16 10.95 -5.08
CA ALA A 301 4.68 12.14 -5.78
C ALA A 301 5.22 12.23 -7.21
N ILE A 302 6.48 11.88 -7.43
CA ILE A 302 7.08 11.76 -8.77
C ILE A 302 6.26 10.77 -9.61
N ALA A 303 6.04 9.55 -9.12
CA ALA A 303 5.28 8.53 -9.83
C ALA A 303 3.83 8.98 -10.14
N ALA A 304 3.22 9.77 -9.25
CA ALA A 304 1.90 10.34 -9.47
C ALA A 304 1.91 11.37 -10.61
N ILE A 305 2.84 12.31 -10.59
CA ILE A 305 2.98 13.35 -11.63
C ILE A 305 3.24 12.70 -13.00
N GLU A 306 4.13 11.72 -13.06
CA GLU A 306 4.49 11.00 -14.29
C GLU A 306 3.37 10.09 -14.83
N SER A 307 2.35 9.80 -14.03
CA SER A 307 1.20 8.97 -14.46
C SER A 307 0.23 9.69 -15.38
N PHE A 308 0.40 11.00 -15.57
CA PHE A 308 -0.45 11.83 -16.42
C PHE A 308 0.28 12.20 -17.72
N THR A 309 -0.43 12.13 -18.82
CA THR A 309 -0.03 12.68 -20.13
C THR A 309 -0.58 14.08 -20.34
N GLU A 310 -1.64 14.41 -19.62
CA GLU A 310 -2.28 15.72 -19.60
C GLU A 310 -1.41 16.74 -18.86
N PRO A 311 -1.56 18.06 -19.11
CA PRO A 311 -0.91 19.09 -18.29
C PRO A 311 -1.38 19.00 -16.84
N VAL A 312 -0.42 19.01 -15.89
CA VAL A 312 -0.69 18.74 -14.48
C VAL A 312 -0.42 19.98 -13.62
N ILE A 313 -1.37 20.33 -12.76
CA ILE A 313 -1.17 21.28 -11.66
C ILE A 313 -1.06 20.47 -10.37
N VAL A 314 0.06 20.65 -9.65
CA VAL A 314 0.40 19.84 -8.48
C VAL A 314 0.13 20.63 -7.20
N ILE A 315 -0.60 20.04 -6.26
CA ILE A 315 -0.67 20.52 -4.87
C ILE A 315 0.30 19.68 -4.06
N ALA A 316 1.42 20.30 -3.62
CA ALA A 316 2.54 19.60 -2.98
C ALA A 316 2.94 20.24 -1.63
N GLY A 317 3.92 19.64 -0.94
CA GLY A 317 4.50 20.20 0.28
C GLY A 317 3.78 19.79 1.57
N GLY A 318 4.17 20.46 2.67
CA GLY A 318 3.73 20.16 4.05
C GLY A 318 4.91 20.02 5.01
N SER A 319 4.82 19.13 6.00
CA SER A 319 5.86 18.95 7.04
C SER A 319 7.01 18.06 6.56
N ASP A 320 8.22 18.40 6.99
CA ASP A 320 9.43 17.68 6.64
C ASP A 320 9.69 16.44 7.54
N LYS A 321 10.25 15.41 6.93
CA LYS A 321 10.80 14.20 7.59
C LYS A 321 12.30 14.02 7.27
N ASN A 322 13.01 15.08 6.97
CA ASN A 322 14.39 15.05 6.49
C ASN A 322 14.56 14.22 5.20
N LEU A 323 13.58 14.33 4.29
CA LEU A 323 13.65 13.68 2.98
C LEU A 323 14.41 14.57 1.99
N ASP A 324 15.10 13.93 1.06
CA ASP A 324 15.66 14.60 -0.12
C ASP A 324 14.51 14.90 -1.11
N LEU A 325 14.30 16.16 -1.43
CA LEU A 325 13.26 16.66 -2.33
C LEU A 325 13.79 17.07 -3.71
N HIS A 326 15.09 16.89 -3.97
CA HIS A 326 15.74 17.38 -5.19
C HIS A 326 15.09 16.81 -6.46
N ALA A 327 14.95 15.48 -6.54
CA ALA A 327 14.31 14.81 -7.69
C ALA A 327 12.82 15.18 -7.86
N LEU A 328 12.10 15.44 -6.76
CA LEU A 328 10.72 15.93 -6.84
C LEU A 328 10.66 17.37 -7.38
N GLY A 329 11.59 18.23 -6.93
CA GLY A 329 11.72 19.60 -7.44
C GLY A 329 11.99 19.60 -8.95
N GLU A 330 12.92 18.78 -9.42
CA GLU A 330 13.22 18.56 -10.84
C GLU A 330 11.97 18.13 -11.63
N THR A 331 11.29 17.10 -11.14
CA THR A 331 10.07 16.57 -11.79
C THR A 331 8.98 17.63 -11.90
N ILE A 332 8.74 18.42 -10.84
CA ILE A 332 7.73 19.49 -10.87
C ILE A 332 8.11 20.54 -11.90
N VAL A 333 9.37 20.98 -11.96
CA VAL A 333 9.80 22.01 -12.93
C VAL A 333 9.63 21.54 -14.37
N HIS A 334 9.93 20.27 -14.67
CA HIS A 334 9.91 19.76 -16.04
C HIS A 334 8.55 19.20 -16.50
N ARG A 335 7.69 18.78 -15.57
CA ARG A 335 6.45 18.06 -15.90
C ARG A 335 5.18 18.79 -15.53
N ALA A 336 5.22 19.67 -14.51
CA ALA A 336 4.02 20.34 -14.05
C ALA A 336 3.79 21.67 -14.79
N LYS A 337 2.56 21.91 -15.23
CA LYS A 337 2.08 23.22 -15.73
C LYS A 337 2.08 24.26 -14.62
N GLY A 338 1.81 23.84 -13.38
CA GLY A 338 1.76 24.71 -12.21
C GLY A 338 1.92 23.93 -10.90
N VAL A 339 2.28 24.66 -9.84
CA VAL A 339 2.41 24.10 -8.49
C VAL A 339 1.86 25.07 -7.45
N VAL A 340 1.16 24.51 -6.46
CA VAL A 340 0.71 25.17 -5.23
C VAL A 340 1.27 24.43 -4.05
N LEU A 341 1.83 25.14 -3.08
CA LEU A 341 2.49 24.52 -1.95
C LEU A 341 1.69 24.70 -0.65
N LEU A 342 1.51 23.62 0.06
CA LEU A 342 0.93 23.63 1.41
C LEU A 342 2.01 24.10 2.41
N LYS A 343 1.72 25.09 3.26
CA LYS A 343 2.66 25.65 4.21
C LYS A 343 3.32 24.58 5.10
N GLY A 344 4.66 24.62 5.21
CA GLY A 344 5.46 23.73 6.05
C GLY A 344 6.92 23.66 5.63
N ALA A 345 7.76 23.10 6.48
CA ALA A 345 9.21 23.05 6.27
C ALA A 345 9.63 22.26 5.01
N ALA A 346 8.85 21.25 4.60
CA ALA A 346 9.10 20.56 3.34
C ALA A 346 8.87 21.45 2.12
N SER A 347 7.92 22.39 2.19
CA SER A 347 7.64 23.31 1.09
C SER A 347 8.78 24.30 0.86
N GLU A 348 9.43 24.78 1.91
CA GLU A 348 10.63 25.64 1.79
C GLU A 348 11.78 24.90 1.11
N LYS A 349 12.03 23.64 1.51
CA LYS A 349 13.03 22.78 0.86
C LYS A 349 12.67 22.49 -0.59
N LEU A 350 11.39 22.25 -0.88
CA LEU A 350 10.93 21.97 -2.24
C LEU A 350 11.07 23.20 -3.14
N ILE A 351 10.81 24.41 -2.64
CA ILE A 351 11.07 25.67 -3.36
C ILE A 351 12.56 25.78 -3.70
N ALA A 352 13.44 25.51 -2.75
CA ALA A 352 14.89 25.53 -2.99
C ALA A 352 15.30 24.50 -4.06
N ALA A 353 14.75 23.29 -3.98
CA ALA A 353 14.99 22.25 -4.97
C ALA A 353 14.46 22.65 -6.37
N MET A 354 13.25 23.18 -6.49
CA MET A 354 12.72 23.67 -7.76
C MET A 354 13.58 24.80 -8.34
N ARG A 355 13.98 25.76 -7.53
CA ARG A 355 14.81 26.88 -7.98
C ARG A 355 16.15 26.42 -8.57
N SER A 356 16.76 25.36 -8.03
CA SER A 356 18.03 24.83 -8.56
C SER A 356 17.90 24.24 -9.97
N HIS A 357 16.70 23.94 -10.42
CA HIS A 357 16.39 23.41 -11.77
C HIS A 357 15.79 24.46 -12.71
N LEU A 358 15.48 25.66 -12.22
CA LEU A 358 14.99 26.74 -13.07
C LEU A 358 16.16 27.46 -13.79
N PRO A 359 15.93 27.99 -15.01
CA PRO A 359 16.86 28.90 -15.66
C PRO A 359 17.24 30.08 -14.76
N ALA A 360 18.42 30.63 -14.93
CA ALA A 360 18.91 31.78 -14.13
C ALA A 360 17.95 32.97 -14.13
N THR A 361 17.21 33.17 -15.24
CA THR A 361 16.21 34.23 -15.40
C THR A 361 14.93 34.00 -14.60
N GLU A 362 14.69 32.78 -14.14
CA GLU A 362 13.46 32.38 -13.42
C GLU A 362 13.72 31.98 -11.96
N GLN A 363 14.96 32.06 -11.48
CA GLN A 363 15.29 31.65 -10.09
C GLN A 363 14.58 32.49 -9.02
N GLU A 364 14.22 33.73 -9.34
CA GLU A 364 13.43 34.63 -8.47
C GLU A 364 11.91 34.38 -8.56
N ARG A 365 11.49 33.38 -9.32
CA ARG A 365 10.05 33.04 -9.48
C ARG A 365 9.43 32.83 -8.10
N GLN A 366 8.31 33.49 -7.87
CA GLN A 366 7.50 33.31 -6.66
C GLN A 366 6.64 32.07 -6.81
N PHE A 367 6.57 31.28 -5.73
CA PHE A 367 5.69 30.14 -5.65
C PHE A 367 4.58 30.42 -4.66
N GLU A 368 3.35 30.03 -5.01
CA GLU A 368 2.21 30.20 -4.12
C GLU A 368 2.29 29.20 -2.95
N VAL A 369 2.30 29.73 -1.73
CA VAL A 369 2.30 28.93 -0.49
C VAL A 369 1.06 29.27 0.31
N VAL A 370 0.22 28.27 0.56
CA VAL A 370 -1.08 28.43 1.21
C VAL A 370 -1.18 27.67 2.54
N ASP A 371 -2.03 28.15 3.42
CA ASP A 371 -2.21 27.63 4.79
C ASP A 371 -3.48 26.78 4.97
N SER A 372 -4.22 26.54 3.88
CA SER A 372 -5.40 25.67 3.91
C SER A 372 -5.60 24.93 2.58
N MET A 373 -6.30 23.79 2.65
CA MET A 373 -6.62 22.99 1.47
C MET A 373 -7.60 23.71 0.54
N THR A 374 -8.54 24.48 1.09
CA THR A 374 -9.50 25.26 0.29
C THR A 374 -8.78 26.28 -0.59
N LYS A 375 -7.83 27.05 -0.03
CA LYS A 375 -7.03 28.00 -0.80
C LYS A 375 -6.18 27.30 -1.88
N ALA A 376 -5.62 26.09 -1.54
CA ALA A 376 -4.85 25.32 -2.51
C ALA A 376 -5.68 24.88 -3.72
N VAL A 377 -6.88 24.39 -3.47
CA VAL A 377 -7.81 23.95 -4.52
C VAL A 377 -8.32 25.14 -5.33
N GLU A 378 -8.67 26.26 -4.69
CA GLU A 378 -9.10 27.48 -5.37
C GLU A 378 -8.01 28.05 -6.28
N TYR A 379 -6.77 28.09 -5.82
CA TYR A 379 -5.64 28.56 -6.63
C TYR A 379 -5.40 27.63 -7.82
N ALA A 380 -5.36 26.32 -7.58
CA ALA A 380 -5.19 25.33 -8.63
C ALA A 380 -6.31 25.41 -9.68
N ALA A 381 -7.56 25.57 -9.24
CA ALA A 381 -8.72 25.71 -10.12
C ALA A 381 -8.64 26.97 -11.01
N ARG A 382 -8.17 28.10 -10.47
CA ARG A 382 -7.98 29.35 -11.25
C ARG A 382 -6.86 29.23 -12.29
N SER A 383 -5.86 28.40 -12.02
CA SER A 383 -4.70 28.19 -12.90
C SER A 383 -4.95 27.10 -13.94
N ALA A 384 -6.02 26.33 -13.79
CA ALA A 384 -6.33 25.18 -14.65
C ALA A 384 -7.21 25.58 -15.83
N GLU A 385 -6.99 24.92 -16.95
CA GLU A 385 -7.79 25.04 -18.18
C GLU A 385 -8.46 23.69 -18.50
N LYS A 386 -9.48 23.72 -19.36
CA LYS A 386 -10.13 22.48 -19.82
C LYS A 386 -9.12 21.51 -20.42
N GLY A 387 -9.09 20.28 -19.92
CA GLY A 387 -8.15 19.22 -20.30
C GLY A 387 -7.01 19.06 -19.30
N ASP A 388 -6.83 19.97 -18.35
CA ASP A 388 -5.81 19.85 -17.31
C ASP A 388 -6.21 18.86 -16.20
N VAL A 389 -5.22 18.45 -15.46
CA VAL A 389 -5.34 17.65 -14.24
C VAL A 389 -4.87 18.47 -13.04
N VAL A 390 -5.63 18.47 -11.97
CA VAL A 390 -5.19 18.93 -10.64
C VAL A 390 -4.98 17.71 -9.75
N VAL A 391 -3.76 17.54 -9.25
CA VAL A 391 -3.43 16.42 -8.36
C VAL A 391 -2.91 16.89 -7.01
N LEU A 392 -3.55 16.42 -5.92
CA LEU A 392 -2.98 16.50 -4.59
C LEU A 392 -1.98 15.35 -4.42
N SER A 393 -0.69 15.61 -4.60
CA SER A 393 0.38 14.63 -4.39
C SER A 393 1.53 15.30 -3.61
N PRO A 394 1.45 15.30 -2.27
CA PRO A 394 2.24 16.19 -1.43
C PRO A 394 3.74 15.94 -1.43
N GLY A 395 4.21 14.70 -1.61
CA GLY A 395 5.62 14.32 -1.45
C GLY A 395 6.16 14.52 -0.03
N ALA A 396 5.29 14.91 0.91
CA ALA A 396 5.61 15.30 2.28
C ALA A 396 4.50 14.87 3.25
N THR A 397 4.79 14.93 4.56
CA THR A 397 3.81 14.57 5.57
C THR A 397 2.80 15.67 5.84
N SER A 398 1.69 15.31 6.49
CA SER A 398 0.54 16.18 6.70
C SER A 398 0.55 16.93 8.04
N PHE A 399 1.50 16.67 8.93
CA PHE A 399 1.50 17.25 10.27
C PHE A 399 1.61 18.79 10.24
N GLY A 400 0.95 19.44 11.16
CA GLY A 400 0.93 20.91 11.28
C GLY A 400 -0.33 21.55 10.72
N LEU A 401 -0.70 21.30 9.47
CA LEU A 401 -1.96 21.79 8.88
C LEU A 401 -3.13 20.81 9.02
N PHE A 402 -2.83 19.51 9.12
CA PHE A 402 -3.84 18.44 9.13
C PHE A 402 -3.57 17.46 10.26
N THR A 403 -4.61 16.79 10.73
CA THR A 403 -4.51 15.75 11.76
C THR A 403 -3.68 14.55 11.29
N ASN A 404 -3.81 14.18 10.02
CA ASN A 404 -3.08 13.11 9.36
C ASN A 404 -3.29 13.19 7.83
N GLU A 405 -2.65 12.28 7.07
CA GLU A 405 -2.76 12.22 5.62
C GLU A 405 -4.18 11.96 5.10
N PHE A 406 -4.99 11.22 5.83
CA PHE A 406 -6.37 10.94 5.43
C PHE A 406 -7.26 12.17 5.61
N ASP A 407 -7.12 12.89 6.71
CA ASP A 407 -7.78 14.17 6.94
C ASP A 407 -7.43 15.17 5.82
N ARG A 408 -6.15 15.26 5.42
CA ARG A 408 -5.71 16.08 4.29
C ARG A 408 -6.45 15.71 3.00
N GLY A 409 -6.59 14.41 2.71
CA GLY A 409 -7.30 13.91 1.54
C GLY A 409 -8.81 14.17 1.57
N GLU A 410 -9.45 14.04 2.73
CA GLU A 410 -10.88 14.35 2.89
C GLU A 410 -11.14 15.86 2.73
N GLN A 411 -10.27 16.72 3.27
CA GLN A 411 -10.38 18.17 3.07
C GLN A 411 -10.20 18.55 1.59
N PHE A 412 -9.32 17.87 0.84
CA PHE A 412 -9.19 18.06 -0.61
C PHE A 412 -10.50 17.70 -1.33
N LYS A 413 -11.07 16.53 -1.04
CA LYS A 413 -12.34 16.11 -1.66
C LYS A 413 -13.48 17.09 -1.33
N ALA A 414 -13.54 17.56 -0.08
CA ALA A 414 -14.54 18.54 0.34
C ALA A 414 -14.37 19.87 -0.39
N ALA A 415 -13.14 20.36 -0.56
CA ALA A 415 -12.86 21.59 -1.30
C ALA A 415 -13.20 21.47 -2.80
N VAL A 416 -12.84 20.34 -3.43
CA VAL A 416 -13.19 20.06 -4.83
C VAL A 416 -14.72 19.96 -5.04
N ALA A 417 -15.44 19.41 -4.06
CA ALA A 417 -16.91 19.32 -4.12
C ALA A 417 -17.60 20.69 -4.14
N GLN A 418 -16.94 21.74 -3.60
CA GLN A 418 -17.45 23.11 -3.57
C GLN A 418 -17.17 23.90 -4.86
N LEU A 419 -16.33 23.38 -5.76
CA LEU A 419 -16.10 23.99 -7.07
C LEU A 419 -17.35 23.86 -7.94
N ALA A 420 -17.74 24.97 -8.56
CA ALA A 420 -18.93 25.10 -9.41
C ALA A 420 -18.72 24.53 -10.82
#